data_5b82416c569d6a71c9dc9c4f40e6b45e
#
_entry.id   5b82416c569d6a71c9dc9c4f40e6b45e
#
_cell.length_a   1.000
_cell.length_b   1.000
_cell.length_c   1.000
_cell.angle_alpha   90.00
_cell.angle_beta   90.00
_cell.angle_gamma   90.00
#
_symmetry.space_group_name_H-M   'P 1'
#
loop_
_entity.id
_entity.type
_entity.pdbx_description
1 polymer ?
#
loop_
_entity_poly.entity_id
_entity_poly.type
_entity_poly.pdbx_seq_one_letter_code
_entity_poly.pdbx_strand_id
1 'polypeptide(L)'
;MSIEVKNLIKAFGKNTVIDDISFKVDNGEILAIVGFSGSGKSTVLKLISGLIEKDGGEIITTGDIAMVFQYSALIDSLNVFDNIPFALRERIDLRKKYAKEQVKNIVKEKLAMVGLSGIEKKFPSELSGGMQKRVSFARAIVTEPEIILYDEPTAGLDPMSSTLIENYIVRLKQETNAASIVVTHQMSTIMRTADKVLMLYGGKPVFFGTPDELCKQETPYTKQFVSADLEGPMKMIKE
;
A
#
# COMPACT_ATOMS: atom_id res chain seq x y z
N MET A 1 -14.39 11.88 -0.16
CA MET A 1 -14.28 10.68 0.73
C MET A 1 -14.04 9.50 -0.18
N SER A 2 -12.94 8.81 -0.01
CA SER A 2 -12.63 7.65 -0.84
C SER A 2 -12.67 6.33 -0.08
N ILE A 3 -12.32 6.30 1.21
CA ILE A 3 -12.36 5.10 2.05
C ILE A 3 -12.99 5.43 3.39
N GLU A 4 -13.99 4.70 3.80
CA GLU A 4 -14.55 4.74 5.16
C GLU A 4 -14.70 3.31 5.67
N VAL A 5 -14.14 3.05 6.84
CA VAL A 5 -14.19 1.76 7.54
C VAL A 5 -14.89 1.98 8.88
N LYS A 6 -15.93 1.18 9.17
CA LYS A 6 -16.75 1.27 10.39
C LYS A 6 -16.82 -0.09 11.07
N ASN A 7 -16.38 -0.13 12.34
CA ASN A 7 -16.48 -1.29 13.22
C ASN A 7 -16.05 -2.60 12.57
N LEU A 8 -14.93 -2.55 11.81
CA LEU A 8 -14.46 -3.67 11.00
C LEU A 8 -14.00 -4.81 11.91
N ILE A 9 -14.47 -6.01 11.61
CA ILE A 9 -14.14 -7.24 12.32
C ILE A 9 -13.71 -8.31 11.33
N LYS A 10 -12.62 -9.02 11.68
CA LYS A 10 -12.15 -10.20 10.96
C LYS A 10 -11.54 -11.22 11.89
N ALA A 11 -12.02 -12.46 11.77
CA ALA A 11 -11.47 -13.62 12.46
C ALA A 11 -11.06 -14.71 11.47
N PHE A 12 -10.07 -15.50 11.83
CA PHE A 12 -9.71 -16.74 11.14
C PHE A 12 -9.83 -17.89 12.13
N GLY A 13 -10.90 -18.68 11.98
CA GLY A 13 -11.29 -19.69 12.96
C GLY A 13 -11.62 -19.05 14.32
N LYS A 14 -10.86 -19.38 15.35
CA LYS A 14 -11.04 -18.82 16.71
C LYS A 14 -10.18 -17.58 16.97
N ASN A 15 -9.34 -17.18 16.02
CA ASN A 15 -8.43 -16.05 16.22
C ASN A 15 -8.99 -14.78 15.58
N THR A 16 -9.40 -13.81 16.41
CA THR A 16 -9.78 -12.47 15.92
C THR A 16 -8.54 -11.68 15.59
N VAL A 17 -8.37 -11.34 14.32
CA VAL A 17 -7.21 -10.59 13.80
C VAL A 17 -7.50 -9.11 13.69
N ILE A 18 -8.75 -8.73 13.43
CA ILE A 18 -9.25 -7.35 13.40
C ILE A 18 -10.44 -7.28 14.31
N ASP A 19 -10.42 -6.36 15.27
CA ASP A 19 -11.42 -6.22 16.33
C ASP A 19 -11.81 -4.75 16.49
N ASP A 20 -12.94 -4.40 15.86
CA ASP A 20 -13.58 -3.08 15.95
C ASP A 20 -12.70 -1.90 15.50
N ILE A 21 -12.24 -1.94 14.24
CA ILE A 21 -11.45 -0.85 13.66
C ILE A 21 -12.35 0.09 12.86
N SER A 22 -12.23 1.40 13.13
CA SER A 22 -12.91 2.45 12.39
C SER A 22 -11.94 3.56 12.00
N PHE A 23 -11.96 3.98 10.73
CA PHE A 23 -11.18 5.12 10.25
C PHE A 23 -11.71 5.60 8.91
N LYS A 24 -11.24 6.77 8.47
CA LYS A 24 -11.58 7.38 7.19
C LYS A 24 -10.32 7.93 6.53
N VAL A 25 -10.25 7.81 5.21
CA VAL A 25 -9.20 8.41 4.37
C VAL A 25 -9.88 9.22 3.27
N ASP A 26 -9.56 10.49 3.21
CA ASP A 26 -10.09 11.39 2.18
C ASP A 26 -9.23 11.38 0.90
N ASN A 27 -9.77 11.92 -0.19
CA ASN A 27 -9.02 12.10 -1.42
C ASN A 27 -7.77 12.93 -1.16
N GLY A 28 -6.65 12.53 -1.73
CA GLY A 28 -5.37 13.18 -1.54
C GLY A 28 -4.79 13.03 -0.12
N GLU A 29 -5.28 12.10 0.67
CA GLU A 29 -4.75 11.76 2.00
C GLU A 29 -4.04 10.40 1.97
N ILE A 30 -2.94 10.30 2.70
CA ILE A 30 -2.21 9.04 2.94
C ILE A 30 -2.33 8.67 4.41
N LEU A 31 -2.98 7.54 4.69
CA LEU A 31 -3.00 6.91 6.01
C LEU A 31 -1.93 5.84 6.09
N ALA A 32 -0.98 5.98 7.00
CA ALA A 32 -0.08 4.87 7.36
C ALA A 32 -0.76 3.96 8.38
N ILE A 33 -0.82 2.65 8.11
CA ILE A 33 -1.21 1.63 9.09
C ILE A 33 0.07 0.95 9.57
N VAL A 34 0.35 1.09 10.87
CA VAL A 34 1.60 0.65 11.49
C VAL A 34 1.35 -0.33 12.63
N GLY A 35 2.38 -0.99 13.10
CA GLY A 35 2.33 -1.96 14.20
C GLY A 35 3.25 -3.15 13.96
N PHE A 36 3.41 -4.00 14.96
CA PHE A 36 4.25 -5.20 14.85
C PHE A 36 3.75 -6.22 13.83
N SER A 37 4.63 -7.17 13.46
CA SER A 37 4.24 -8.32 12.63
C SER A 37 3.07 -9.06 13.30
N GLY A 38 2.11 -9.49 12.48
CA GLY A 38 0.90 -10.18 12.97
C GLY A 38 -0.19 -9.27 13.57
N SER A 39 -0.03 -7.94 13.61
CA SER A 39 -1.07 -7.03 14.16
C SER A 39 -2.31 -6.83 13.27
N GLY A 40 -2.36 -7.44 12.09
CA GLY A 40 -3.51 -7.37 11.18
C GLY A 40 -3.41 -6.35 10.05
N LYS A 41 -2.29 -5.63 9.90
CA LYS A 41 -2.12 -4.56 8.89
C LYS A 41 -2.45 -4.99 7.45
N SER A 42 -1.78 -6.02 6.95
CA SER A 42 -2.04 -6.54 5.59
C SER A 42 -3.44 -7.16 5.47
N THR A 43 -4.03 -7.62 6.58
CA THR A 43 -5.42 -8.09 6.62
C THR A 43 -6.38 -6.93 6.34
N VAL A 44 -6.15 -5.75 6.92
CA VAL A 44 -6.97 -4.55 6.63
C VAL A 44 -6.91 -4.20 5.14
N LEU A 45 -5.71 -4.21 4.51
CA LEU A 45 -5.59 -3.95 3.08
C LEU A 45 -6.36 -4.98 2.24
N LYS A 46 -6.26 -6.27 2.59
CA LYS A 46 -6.96 -7.35 1.88
C LYS A 46 -8.49 -7.24 2.03
N LEU A 47 -8.98 -6.77 3.16
CA LEU A 47 -10.41 -6.52 3.39
C LEU A 47 -10.89 -5.34 2.54
N ILE A 48 -10.15 -4.22 2.51
CA ILE A 48 -10.52 -3.03 1.72
C ILE A 48 -10.49 -3.33 0.22
N SER A 49 -9.49 -4.11 -0.23
CA SER A 49 -9.39 -4.52 -1.65
C SER A 49 -10.40 -5.60 -2.07
N GLY A 50 -11.17 -6.15 -1.13
CA GLY A 50 -12.11 -7.24 -1.42
C GLY A 50 -11.45 -8.60 -1.69
N LEU A 51 -10.15 -8.76 -1.42
CA LEU A 51 -9.44 -10.04 -1.56
C LEU A 51 -9.86 -11.08 -0.52
N ILE A 52 -10.37 -10.64 0.62
CA ILE A 52 -10.97 -11.47 1.66
C ILE A 52 -12.25 -10.80 2.17
N GLU A 53 -13.21 -11.61 2.63
CA GLU A 53 -14.46 -11.13 3.19
C GLU A 53 -14.29 -10.73 4.66
N LYS A 54 -14.99 -9.68 5.07
CA LYS A 54 -15.12 -9.26 6.47
C LYS A 54 -16.16 -10.12 7.20
N ASP A 55 -16.00 -10.23 8.51
CA ASP A 55 -16.99 -10.94 9.36
C ASP A 55 -17.96 -9.96 10.04
N GLY A 56 -17.60 -8.67 10.13
CA GLY A 56 -18.46 -7.61 10.66
C GLY A 56 -18.03 -6.23 10.24
N GLY A 57 -18.87 -5.23 10.53
CA GLY A 57 -18.63 -3.85 10.19
C GLY A 57 -18.92 -3.50 8.74
N GLU A 58 -18.50 -2.32 8.32
CA GLU A 58 -18.75 -1.79 6.98
C GLU A 58 -17.45 -1.22 6.36
N ILE A 59 -17.27 -1.44 5.05
CA ILE A 59 -16.22 -0.81 4.24
C ILE A 59 -16.92 -0.13 3.08
N ILE A 60 -16.75 1.18 2.97
CA ILE A 60 -17.29 2.01 1.88
C ILE A 60 -16.09 2.57 1.12
N THR A 61 -16.02 2.29 -0.18
CA THR A 61 -15.00 2.82 -1.09
C THR A 61 -15.66 3.49 -2.28
N THR A 62 -15.07 4.57 -2.75
CA THR A 62 -15.53 5.28 -3.97
C THR A 62 -14.41 5.27 -5.00
N GLY A 63 -14.67 4.61 -6.14
CA GLY A 63 -13.74 4.50 -7.25
C GLY A 63 -12.95 3.19 -7.29
N ASP A 64 -12.05 3.12 -8.26
CA ASP A 64 -11.22 1.96 -8.52
C ASP A 64 -10.08 1.83 -7.50
N ILE A 65 -9.81 0.61 -7.09
CA ILE A 65 -8.76 0.27 -6.13
C ILE A 65 -7.59 -0.40 -6.86
N ALA A 66 -6.38 0.12 -6.67
CA ALA A 66 -5.16 -0.58 -7.03
C ALA A 66 -4.38 -1.00 -5.79
N MET A 67 -3.65 -2.11 -5.90
CA MET A 67 -2.81 -2.61 -4.82
C MET A 67 -1.37 -2.85 -5.29
N VAL A 68 -0.43 -2.32 -4.53
CA VAL A 68 1.01 -2.60 -4.62
C VAL A 68 1.37 -3.57 -3.51
N PHE A 69 1.76 -4.78 -3.90
CA PHE A 69 2.07 -5.86 -2.96
C PHE A 69 3.51 -5.76 -2.44
N GLN A 70 3.77 -6.33 -1.29
CA GLN A 70 5.11 -6.45 -0.67
C GLN A 70 6.13 -7.08 -1.61
N TYR A 71 5.74 -8.14 -2.30
CA TYR A 71 6.46 -8.68 -3.45
C TYR A 71 5.90 -8.06 -4.73
N SER A 72 6.73 -7.86 -5.74
CA SER A 72 6.33 -7.16 -6.98
C SER A 72 5.08 -7.74 -7.66
N ALA A 73 4.79 -9.02 -7.40
CA ALA A 73 3.68 -9.78 -7.98
C ALA A 73 3.59 -9.64 -9.51
N LEU A 74 4.73 -9.41 -10.17
CA LEU A 74 4.81 -9.40 -11.63
C LEU A 74 4.58 -10.81 -12.18
N ILE A 75 3.99 -10.88 -13.35
CA ILE A 75 3.77 -12.14 -14.07
C ILE A 75 5.07 -12.50 -14.78
N ASP A 76 5.76 -13.55 -14.33
CA ASP A 76 7.10 -13.91 -14.79
C ASP A 76 7.15 -14.29 -16.28
N SER A 77 6.07 -14.82 -16.83
CA SER A 77 5.94 -15.17 -18.25
C SER A 77 5.69 -13.96 -19.16
N LEU A 78 5.46 -12.77 -18.62
CA LEU A 78 5.24 -11.54 -19.35
C LEU A 78 6.45 -10.61 -19.20
N ASN A 79 6.83 -9.94 -20.29
CA ASN A 79 7.80 -8.85 -20.22
C ASN A 79 7.20 -7.61 -19.53
N VAL A 80 8.01 -6.59 -19.29
CA VAL A 80 7.57 -5.33 -18.64
C VAL A 80 6.44 -4.65 -19.40
N PHE A 81 6.56 -4.62 -20.75
CA PHE A 81 5.53 -4.00 -21.61
C PHE A 81 4.18 -4.67 -21.48
N ASP A 82 4.13 -5.98 -21.24
CA ASP A 82 2.88 -6.73 -21.10
C ASP A 82 2.38 -6.81 -19.65
N ASN A 83 3.29 -6.71 -18.67
CA ASN A 83 2.94 -6.63 -17.25
C ASN A 83 2.18 -5.34 -16.91
N ILE A 84 2.65 -4.18 -17.37
CA ILE A 84 2.09 -2.88 -16.97
C ILE A 84 0.63 -2.73 -17.41
N PRO A 85 0.25 -2.91 -18.68
CA PRO A 85 -1.12 -2.70 -19.11
C PRO A 85 -2.02 -3.92 -18.86
N PHE A 86 -1.59 -4.88 -18.05
CA PHE A 86 -2.34 -6.12 -17.81
C PHE A 86 -3.78 -5.82 -17.39
N ALA A 87 -3.98 -4.93 -16.42
CA ALA A 87 -5.31 -4.52 -15.95
C ALA A 87 -6.15 -3.84 -17.06
N LEU A 88 -5.53 -3.06 -17.95
CA LEU A 88 -6.24 -2.44 -19.08
C LEU A 88 -6.72 -3.46 -20.12
N ARG A 89 -6.05 -4.60 -20.21
CA ARG A 89 -6.41 -5.67 -21.16
C ARG A 89 -7.44 -6.64 -20.61
N GLU A 90 -7.38 -6.92 -19.33
CA GLU A 90 -8.26 -7.89 -18.67
C GLU A 90 -9.61 -7.28 -18.26
N ARG A 91 -9.66 -6.00 -17.94
CA ARG A 91 -10.91 -5.31 -17.62
C ARG A 91 -11.70 -5.02 -18.90
N ILE A 92 -12.91 -5.57 -18.99
CA ILE A 92 -13.78 -5.48 -20.19
C ILE A 92 -14.13 -4.04 -20.55
N ASP A 93 -14.33 -3.17 -19.53
CA ASP A 93 -14.63 -1.75 -19.66
C ASP A 93 -13.45 -0.94 -20.21
N LEU A 94 -12.21 -1.32 -19.86
CA LEU A 94 -10.98 -0.65 -20.28
C LEU A 94 -10.43 -1.20 -21.60
N ARG A 95 -10.60 -2.49 -21.87
CA ARG A 95 -10.04 -3.16 -23.06
C ARG A 95 -10.45 -2.51 -24.37
N LYS A 96 -11.68 -1.97 -24.45
CA LYS A 96 -12.22 -1.30 -25.66
C LYS A 96 -11.87 0.19 -25.70
N LYS A 97 -11.41 0.76 -24.59
CA LYS A 97 -11.17 2.21 -24.45
C LYS A 97 -9.87 2.66 -25.13
N TYR A 98 -8.87 1.79 -25.20
CA TYR A 98 -7.53 2.17 -25.65
C TYR A 98 -7.09 1.38 -26.90
N ALA A 99 -6.68 2.10 -27.96
CA ALA A 99 -6.01 1.50 -29.12
C ALA A 99 -4.59 1.03 -28.74
N LYS A 100 -4.01 0.09 -29.49
CA LYS A 100 -2.67 -0.47 -29.22
C LYS A 100 -1.58 0.60 -29.07
N GLU A 101 -1.61 1.64 -29.90
CA GLU A 101 -0.60 2.72 -29.85
C GLU A 101 -0.78 3.60 -28.60
N GLN A 102 -2.00 3.81 -28.15
CA GLN A 102 -2.28 4.52 -26.88
C GLN A 102 -1.74 3.73 -25.69
N VAL A 103 -1.97 2.41 -25.65
CA VAL A 103 -1.41 1.53 -24.60
C VAL A 103 0.11 1.63 -24.56
N LYS A 104 0.77 1.66 -25.72
CA LYS A 104 2.23 1.79 -25.79
C LYS A 104 2.73 3.12 -25.21
N ASN A 105 2.02 4.21 -25.47
CA ASN A 105 2.36 5.52 -24.93
C ASN A 105 2.13 5.58 -23.42
N ILE A 106 1.01 5.03 -22.93
CA ILE A 106 0.71 4.90 -21.50
C ILE A 106 1.82 4.11 -20.78
N VAL A 107 2.24 2.96 -21.32
CA VAL A 107 3.31 2.15 -20.71
C VAL A 107 4.61 2.95 -20.61
N LYS A 108 5.00 3.66 -21.66
CA LYS A 108 6.21 4.50 -21.63
C LYS A 108 6.11 5.62 -20.61
N GLU A 109 4.97 6.28 -20.54
CA GLU A 109 4.70 7.34 -19.56
C GLU A 109 4.78 6.79 -18.12
N LYS A 110 4.07 5.70 -17.79
CA LYS A 110 4.09 5.13 -16.45
C LYS A 110 5.48 4.58 -16.08
N LEU A 111 6.25 4.04 -17.03
CA LEU A 111 7.65 3.68 -16.79
C LEU A 111 8.54 4.90 -16.51
N ALA A 112 8.37 5.98 -17.25
CA ALA A 112 9.11 7.22 -17.04
C ALA A 112 8.79 7.82 -15.65
N MET A 113 7.52 7.77 -15.21
CA MET A 113 7.10 8.24 -13.88
C MET A 113 7.86 7.53 -12.76
N VAL A 114 8.20 6.25 -12.91
CA VAL A 114 8.95 5.47 -11.93
C VAL A 114 10.46 5.43 -12.23
N GLY A 115 10.97 6.33 -13.07
CA GLY A 115 12.38 6.45 -13.41
C GLY A 115 12.95 5.24 -14.14
N LEU A 116 12.13 4.56 -14.94
CA LEU A 116 12.52 3.43 -15.78
C LEU A 116 12.20 3.75 -17.23
N SER A 117 13.15 3.50 -18.13
CA SER A 117 12.96 3.67 -19.58
C SER A 117 13.83 2.66 -20.31
N GLY A 118 13.37 2.20 -21.47
CA GLY A 118 14.14 1.27 -22.33
C GLY A 118 14.21 -0.16 -21.81
N ILE A 119 13.36 -0.54 -20.86
CA ILE A 119 13.31 -1.88 -20.27
C ILE A 119 12.05 -2.66 -20.67
N GLU A 120 11.27 -2.15 -21.59
CA GLU A 120 9.95 -2.67 -21.96
C GLU A 120 9.98 -4.14 -22.38
N LYS A 121 11.09 -4.58 -23.00
CA LYS A 121 11.27 -5.96 -23.47
C LYS A 121 11.83 -6.93 -22.43
N LYS A 122 12.32 -6.41 -21.29
CA LYS A 122 12.88 -7.26 -20.23
C LYS A 122 11.78 -8.04 -19.51
N PHE A 123 12.15 -9.22 -19.03
CA PHE A 123 11.32 -10.04 -18.16
C PHE A 123 11.62 -9.74 -16.68
N PRO A 124 10.71 -10.05 -15.74
CA PRO A 124 10.94 -9.84 -14.32
C PRO A 124 12.26 -10.42 -13.81
N SER A 125 12.67 -11.59 -14.28
CA SER A 125 13.93 -12.25 -13.92
C SER A 125 15.19 -11.47 -14.31
N GLU A 126 15.09 -10.52 -15.25
CA GLU A 126 16.21 -9.68 -15.71
C GLU A 126 16.28 -8.33 -14.95
N LEU A 127 15.40 -8.13 -13.97
CA LEU A 127 15.27 -6.89 -13.21
C LEU A 127 15.81 -7.08 -11.79
N SER A 128 16.46 -6.04 -11.24
CA SER A 128 16.75 -6.00 -9.80
C SER A 128 15.45 -5.91 -9.00
N GLY A 129 15.46 -6.28 -7.70
CA GLY A 129 14.28 -6.21 -6.84
C GLY A 129 13.66 -4.79 -6.79
N GLY A 130 14.51 -3.74 -6.73
CA GLY A 130 14.05 -2.36 -6.80
C GLY A 130 13.41 -1.99 -8.15
N MET A 131 13.92 -2.51 -9.27
CA MET A 131 13.29 -2.32 -10.58
C MET A 131 11.95 -3.05 -10.67
N GLN A 132 11.87 -4.29 -10.17
CA GLN A 132 10.60 -5.04 -10.14
C GLN A 132 9.53 -4.30 -9.33
N LYS A 133 9.87 -3.75 -8.17
CA LYS A 133 8.95 -2.93 -7.37
C LYS A 133 8.48 -1.70 -8.15
N ARG A 134 9.39 -0.97 -8.80
CA ARG A 134 9.02 0.20 -9.62
C ARG A 134 8.12 -0.16 -10.81
N VAL A 135 8.35 -1.29 -11.46
CA VAL A 135 7.44 -1.81 -12.50
C VAL A 135 6.07 -2.17 -11.91
N SER A 136 6.03 -2.76 -10.71
CA SER A 136 4.77 -3.04 -9.99
C SER A 136 3.99 -1.75 -9.67
N PHE A 137 4.69 -0.67 -9.27
CA PHE A 137 4.07 0.65 -9.12
C PHE A 137 3.48 1.15 -10.44
N ALA A 138 4.25 1.13 -11.55
CA ALA A 138 3.78 1.54 -12.86
C ALA A 138 2.53 0.75 -13.29
N ARG A 139 2.48 -0.55 -12.99
CA ARG A 139 1.32 -1.41 -13.24
C ARG A 139 0.11 -1.02 -12.39
N ALA A 140 0.31 -0.69 -11.12
CA ALA A 140 -0.79 -0.34 -10.23
C ALA A 140 -1.48 0.97 -10.65
N ILE A 141 -0.72 1.94 -11.17
CA ILE A 141 -1.24 3.27 -11.56
C ILE A 141 -1.69 3.38 -13.01
N VAL A 142 -1.59 2.31 -13.79
CA VAL A 142 -1.93 2.34 -15.22
C VAL A 142 -3.42 2.59 -15.49
N THR A 143 -4.28 2.23 -14.53
CA THR A 143 -5.73 2.43 -14.60
C THR A 143 -6.18 3.76 -14.00
N GLU A 144 -5.24 4.57 -13.50
CA GLU A 144 -5.50 5.85 -12.82
C GLU A 144 -6.52 5.70 -11.68
N PRO A 145 -6.23 4.81 -10.70
CA PRO A 145 -7.17 4.47 -9.63
C PRO A 145 -7.37 5.65 -8.67
N GLU A 146 -8.57 5.74 -8.08
CA GLU A 146 -8.89 6.70 -7.04
C GLU A 146 -8.40 6.29 -5.65
N ILE A 147 -8.08 4.98 -5.48
CA ILE A 147 -7.58 4.42 -4.23
C ILE A 147 -6.33 3.57 -4.51
N ILE A 148 -5.25 3.81 -3.76
CA ILE A 148 -4.03 3.03 -3.87
C ILE A 148 -3.65 2.45 -2.51
N LEU A 149 -3.52 1.12 -2.46
CA LEU A 149 -3.13 0.37 -1.27
C LEU A 149 -1.69 -0.12 -1.43
N TYR A 150 -0.81 0.23 -0.49
CA TYR A 150 0.60 -0.18 -0.51
C TYR A 150 0.87 -1.12 0.68
N ASP A 151 1.24 -2.36 0.41
CA ASP A 151 1.64 -3.33 1.43
C ASP A 151 3.16 -3.43 1.49
N GLU A 152 3.77 -2.86 2.53
CA GLU A 152 5.23 -2.82 2.77
C GLU A 152 6.04 -2.42 1.50
N PRO A 153 5.78 -1.25 0.91
CA PRO A 153 6.33 -0.91 -0.41
C PRO A 153 7.85 -0.78 -0.44
N THR A 154 8.48 -0.50 0.70
CA THR A 154 9.93 -0.30 0.84
C THR A 154 10.66 -1.51 1.44
N ALA A 155 9.93 -2.57 1.85
CA ALA A 155 10.54 -3.73 2.48
C ALA A 155 11.59 -4.41 1.57
N GLY A 156 12.76 -4.72 2.14
CA GLY A 156 13.85 -5.40 1.42
C GLY A 156 14.61 -4.52 0.41
N LEU A 157 14.39 -3.21 0.42
CA LEU A 157 15.15 -2.25 -0.38
C LEU A 157 16.25 -1.58 0.45
N ASP A 158 17.32 -1.16 -0.23
CA ASP A 158 18.31 -0.26 0.36
C ASP A 158 17.71 1.13 0.65
N PRO A 159 18.33 1.96 1.50
CA PRO A 159 17.79 3.26 1.89
C PRO A 159 17.53 4.22 0.72
N MET A 160 18.40 4.23 -0.31
CA MET A 160 18.22 5.10 -1.48
C MET A 160 17.03 4.65 -2.34
N SER A 161 16.93 3.35 -2.59
CA SER A 161 15.78 2.77 -3.31
C SER A 161 14.47 2.97 -2.55
N SER A 162 14.49 2.86 -1.21
CA SER A 162 13.33 3.17 -0.36
C SER A 162 12.89 4.62 -0.51
N THR A 163 13.83 5.57 -0.43
CA THR A 163 13.55 7.00 -0.64
C THR A 163 12.94 7.28 -2.02
N LEU A 164 13.40 6.60 -3.08
CA LEU A 164 12.81 6.74 -4.41
C LEU A 164 11.34 6.28 -4.42
N ILE A 165 11.04 5.13 -3.83
CA ILE A 165 9.65 4.63 -3.72
C ILE A 165 8.78 5.59 -2.91
N GLU A 166 9.26 6.08 -1.76
CA GLU A 166 8.56 7.04 -0.93
C GLU A 166 8.24 8.34 -1.70
N ASN A 167 9.21 8.85 -2.46
CA ASN A 167 9.00 10.02 -3.32
C ASN A 167 7.95 9.76 -4.42
N TYR A 168 7.88 8.53 -4.99
CA TYR A 168 6.84 8.17 -5.94
C TYR A 168 5.46 8.11 -5.30
N ILE A 169 5.34 7.61 -4.07
CA ILE A 169 4.07 7.60 -3.32
C ILE A 169 3.56 9.05 -3.13
N VAL A 170 4.44 9.95 -2.65
CA VAL A 170 4.10 11.37 -2.44
C VAL A 170 3.72 12.05 -3.76
N ARG A 171 4.50 11.82 -4.82
CA ARG A 171 4.24 12.39 -6.14
C ARG A 171 2.89 11.91 -6.70
N LEU A 172 2.59 10.62 -6.60
CA LEU A 172 1.30 10.06 -7.05
C LEU A 172 0.13 10.68 -6.31
N LYS A 173 0.23 10.85 -4.98
CA LYS A 173 -0.77 11.58 -4.20
C LYS A 173 -1.03 12.97 -4.79
N GLN A 174 0.03 13.73 -5.09
CA GLN A 174 -0.07 15.09 -5.63
C GLN A 174 -0.66 15.13 -7.05
N GLU A 175 -0.29 14.19 -7.92
CA GLU A 175 -0.70 14.16 -9.32
C GLU A 175 -2.11 13.60 -9.52
N THR A 176 -2.52 12.60 -8.72
CA THR A 176 -3.78 11.87 -8.93
C THR A 176 -4.88 12.24 -7.93
N ASN A 177 -4.53 12.90 -6.82
CA ASN A 177 -5.43 13.14 -5.69
C ASN A 177 -6.09 11.85 -5.15
N ALA A 178 -5.46 10.69 -5.37
CA ALA A 178 -5.94 9.40 -4.88
C ALA A 178 -5.84 9.31 -3.36
N ALA A 179 -6.83 8.66 -2.73
CA ALA A 179 -6.72 8.25 -1.34
C ALA A 179 -5.76 7.08 -1.24
N SER A 180 -4.87 7.09 -0.26
CA SER A 180 -3.86 6.03 -0.14
C SER A 180 -3.78 5.45 1.26
N ILE A 181 -3.52 4.14 1.35
CA ILE A 181 -3.15 3.48 2.59
C ILE A 181 -1.78 2.83 2.40
N VAL A 182 -0.85 3.14 3.30
CA VAL A 182 0.49 2.55 3.31
C VAL A 182 0.65 1.70 4.56
N VAL A 183 0.74 0.39 4.41
CA VAL A 183 1.16 -0.49 5.51
C VAL A 183 2.67 -0.51 5.57
N THR A 184 3.23 -0.17 6.72
CA THR A 184 4.68 -0.19 6.92
C THR A 184 5.04 -0.28 8.41
N HIS A 185 6.27 -0.71 8.69
CA HIS A 185 6.90 -0.63 10.00
C HIS A 185 8.11 0.32 10.02
N GLN A 186 8.42 0.96 8.87
CA GLN A 186 9.58 1.83 8.72
C GLN A 186 9.22 3.29 9.04
N MET A 187 9.89 3.87 10.07
CA MET A 187 9.67 5.25 10.48
C MET A 187 9.97 6.26 9.34
N SER A 188 10.99 6.00 8.50
CA SER A 188 11.28 6.85 7.35
C SER A 188 10.12 6.98 6.39
N THR A 189 9.47 5.85 6.07
CA THR A 189 8.31 5.81 5.19
C THR A 189 7.12 6.55 5.81
N ILE A 190 6.87 6.35 7.11
CA ILE A 190 5.80 7.05 7.83
C ILE A 190 6.01 8.57 7.75
N MET A 191 7.18 9.03 8.19
CA MET A 191 7.50 10.47 8.27
C MET A 191 7.51 11.18 6.92
N ARG A 192 7.87 10.47 5.84
CA ARG A 192 7.96 11.05 4.50
C ARG A 192 6.63 11.06 3.77
N THR A 193 5.77 10.06 4.00
CA THR A 193 4.61 9.85 3.13
C THR A 193 3.28 10.13 3.81
N ALA A 194 3.12 9.86 5.10
CA ALA A 194 1.82 9.83 5.76
C ALA A 194 1.33 11.22 6.21
N ASP A 195 0.03 11.46 6.04
CA ASP A 195 -0.68 12.58 6.67
C ASP A 195 -1.22 12.16 8.04
N LYS A 196 -1.67 10.90 8.17
CA LYS A 196 -2.17 10.30 9.41
C LYS A 196 -1.58 8.92 9.61
N VAL A 197 -1.56 8.48 10.85
CA VAL A 197 -1.07 7.19 11.30
C VAL A 197 -2.11 6.49 12.14
N LEU A 198 -2.42 5.25 11.80
CA LEU A 198 -3.21 4.31 12.61
C LEU A 198 -2.28 3.21 13.10
N MET A 199 -2.07 3.10 14.40
CA MET A 199 -1.29 2.02 14.98
C MET A 199 -2.20 0.90 15.47
N LEU A 200 -1.87 -0.32 15.06
CA LEU A 200 -2.61 -1.53 15.45
C LEU A 200 -1.78 -2.42 16.38
N TYR A 201 -2.42 -2.91 17.43
CA TYR A 201 -1.90 -3.96 18.29
C TYR A 201 -3.02 -4.89 18.75
N GLY A 202 -2.81 -6.22 18.61
CA GLY A 202 -3.81 -7.22 18.98
C GLY A 202 -5.15 -7.05 18.25
N GLY A 203 -5.11 -6.61 17.00
CA GLY A 203 -6.31 -6.38 16.18
C GLY A 203 -7.05 -5.07 16.46
N LYS A 204 -6.59 -4.26 17.42
CA LYS A 204 -7.25 -3.01 17.87
C LYS A 204 -6.42 -1.77 17.53
N PRO A 205 -7.06 -0.61 17.34
CA PRO A 205 -6.36 0.65 17.23
C PRO A 205 -5.83 1.07 18.62
N VAL A 206 -4.54 1.35 18.72
CA VAL A 206 -3.89 1.82 19.96
C VAL A 206 -3.37 3.25 19.85
N PHE A 207 -3.34 3.79 18.64
CA PHE A 207 -3.03 5.20 18.36
C PHE A 207 -3.64 5.60 17.02
N PHE A 208 -4.14 6.85 16.93
CA PHE A 208 -4.54 7.51 15.71
C PHE A 208 -4.17 8.99 15.82
N GLY A 209 -3.40 9.49 14.86
CA GLY A 209 -2.94 10.89 14.86
C GLY A 209 -2.01 11.18 13.69
N THR A 210 -1.26 12.26 13.76
CA THR A 210 -0.25 12.63 12.77
C THR A 210 1.09 11.92 13.01
N PRO A 211 1.99 11.87 12.02
CA PRO A 211 3.37 11.38 12.24
C PRO A 211 4.10 12.13 13.36
N ASP A 212 3.92 13.46 13.47
CA ASP A 212 4.54 14.27 14.52
C ASP A 212 4.00 13.90 15.91
N GLU A 213 2.70 13.64 16.04
CA GLU A 213 2.11 13.16 17.29
C GLU A 213 2.61 11.77 17.66
N LEU A 214 2.78 10.87 16.68
CA LEU A 214 3.41 9.57 16.92
C LEU A 214 4.81 9.73 17.53
N CYS A 215 5.62 10.67 16.99
CA CYS A 215 6.97 10.93 17.46
C CYS A 215 7.05 11.56 18.86
N LYS A 216 5.98 12.15 19.37
CA LYS A 216 5.94 12.65 20.75
C LYS A 216 5.98 11.54 21.81
N GLN A 217 5.67 10.29 21.41
CA GLN A 217 5.76 9.11 22.30
C GLN A 217 4.93 9.23 23.59
N GLU A 218 3.76 9.87 23.52
CA GLU A 218 2.93 10.18 24.68
C GLU A 218 2.27 8.94 25.33
N THR A 219 2.15 7.84 24.55
CA THR A 219 1.60 6.59 25.07
C THR A 219 2.68 5.52 25.18
N PRO A 220 2.53 4.52 26.06
CA PRO A 220 3.47 3.40 26.13
C PRO A 220 3.61 2.64 24.82
N TYR A 221 2.55 2.59 23.99
CA TYR A 221 2.55 1.94 22.66
C TYR A 221 3.39 2.73 21.65
N THR A 222 3.16 4.04 21.56
CA THR A 222 3.91 4.91 20.64
C THR A 222 5.37 4.98 21.03
N LYS A 223 5.67 5.07 22.35
CA LYS A 223 7.03 5.06 22.87
C LYS A 223 7.76 3.77 22.46
N GLN A 224 7.18 2.60 22.72
CA GLN A 224 7.80 1.33 22.38
C GLN A 224 8.04 1.19 20.88
N PHE A 225 7.07 1.60 20.05
CA PHE A 225 7.19 1.50 18.59
C PHE A 225 8.28 2.42 18.03
N VAL A 226 8.30 3.68 18.44
CA VAL A 226 9.25 4.69 17.90
C VAL A 226 10.67 4.43 18.40
N SER A 227 10.84 4.05 19.68
CA SER A 227 12.16 3.73 20.28
C SER A 227 12.66 2.33 19.91
N ALA A 228 11.82 1.51 19.25
CA ALA A 228 12.10 0.10 18.98
C ALA A 228 12.48 -0.72 20.25
N ASP A 229 11.85 -0.38 21.39
CA ASP A 229 12.12 -1.05 22.65
C ASP A 229 11.56 -2.48 22.66
N LEU A 230 12.35 -3.43 23.17
CA LEU A 230 11.90 -4.82 23.33
C LEU A 230 10.94 -4.98 24.51
N GLU A 231 11.04 -4.11 25.51
CA GLU A 231 10.16 -4.08 26.68
C GLU A 231 9.06 -3.05 26.50
N GLY A 232 7.81 -3.44 26.84
CA GLY A 232 6.65 -2.56 26.73
C GLY A 232 5.34 -3.31 26.68
N PRO A 233 4.22 -2.60 26.42
CA PRO A 233 2.89 -3.21 26.39
C PRO A 233 2.72 -4.16 25.20
N MET A 234 3.44 -3.93 24.10
CA MET A 234 3.38 -4.77 22.91
C MET A 234 4.39 -5.92 23.04
N LYS A 235 3.86 -7.13 23.23
CA LYS A 235 4.68 -8.35 23.29
C LYS A 235 4.81 -8.93 21.89
N MET A 236 6.04 -9.30 21.50
CA MET A 236 6.22 -10.11 20.29
C MET A 236 5.50 -11.44 20.48
N ILE A 237 4.75 -11.86 19.47
CA ILE A 237 4.18 -13.20 19.46
C ILE A 237 5.37 -14.15 19.40
N LYS A 238 5.55 -14.95 20.45
CA LYS A 238 6.54 -16.04 20.41
C LYS A 238 6.01 -17.06 19.42
N GLU A 239 6.81 -17.33 18.38
CA GLU A 239 6.59 -18.43 17.44
C GLU A 239 6.58 -19.78 18.17
#